data_6ee21a5a7a6dabd582e3c351b201a30c
#
_entry.id   6ee21a5a7a6dabd582e3c351b201a30c
#
_cell.length_a   1.000
_cell.length_b   1.000
_cell.length_c   1.000
_cell.angle_alpha   90.00
_cell.angle_beta   90.00
_cell.angle_gamma   90.00
#
_symmetry.space_group_name_H-M   'P 1'
#
loop_
_entity.id
_entity.type
_entity.pdbx_description
1 polymer ?
#
loop_
_entity_poly.entity_id
_entity_poly.type
_entity_poly.pdbx_seq_one_letter_code
_entity_poly.pdbx_strand_id
1 'polypeptide(L)'
;MISKADNESPYAKLVSGNEHFHHLKPVHPDVDLQHLKEASKSQHPFAVIVCCSDSRVSPELIFDQGVGDLFVIRTAGNMIGSLELGSIEYAVEHLGVKLIVVMGHENCGAIKAFVEGEEAPGHIKDIIDSLKGESEIKAIPLTDKNRLEECVIANVQHGIKQLKTQSNIIHEKLEKGELKLIGARYDLDDFTVSFTKQQ
;
A
#
# COMPACT_ATOMS: atom_id res chain seq x y z
N MET A 1 13.39 23.12 -19.66
CA MET A 1 14.40 22.24 -19.02
C MET A 1 13.60 21.13 -18.38
N ILE A 2 13.71 19.91 -18.85
CA ILE A 2 13.10 18.73 -18.27
C ILE A 2 13.79 18.53 -16.92
N SER A 3 13.01 18.60 -15.82
CA SER A 3 13.57 18.47 -14.46
C SER A 3 14.17 17.07 -14.27
N LYS A 4 15.19 16.95 -13.41
CA LYS A 4 15.81 15.66 -13.08
C LYS A 4 14.83 14.63 -12.53
N ALA A 5 13.63 15.05 -12.09
CA ALA A 5 12.57 14.21 -11.53
C ALA A 5 11.87 13.32 -12.59
N ASP A 6 11.90 13.70 -13.88
CA ASP A 6 11.18 12.96 -14.93
C ASP A 6 11.81 11.61 -15.33
N ASN A 7 13.00 11.28 -14.79
CA ASN A 7 13.74 10.06 -15.13
C ASN A 7 13.84 9.05 -13.98
N GLU A 8 13.20 9.35 -12.84
CA GLU A 8 13.27 8.49 -11.66
C GLU A 8 12.24 7.35 -11.76
N SER A 9 12.64 6.13 -11.37
CA SER A 9 11.71 5.00 -11.39
C SER A 9 10.58 5.21 -10.35
N PRO A 10 9.35 4.65 -10.56
CA PRO A 10 8.29 4.70 -9.58
C PRO A 10 8.72 4.33 -8.16
N TYR A 11 9.54 3.30 -8.03
CA TYR A 11 10.09 2.88 -6.74
C TYR A 11 11.02 3.92 -6.12
N ALA A 12 11.92 4.50 -6.92
CA ALA A 12 12.84 5.51 -6.43
C ALA A 12 12.10 6.79 -5.97
N LYS A 13 11.04 7.20 -6.67
CA LYS A 13 10.17 8.30 -6.24
C LYS A 13 9.54 8.06 -4.85
N LEU A 14 9.07 6.83 -4.58
CA LEU A 14 8.52 6.50 -3.26
C LEU A 14 9.60 6.51 -2.18
N VAL A 15 10.79 6.01 -2.47
CA VAL A 15 11.91 6.01 -1.52
C VAL A 15 12.35 7.43 -1.21
N SER A 16 12.62 8.26 -2.24
CA SER A 16 13.05 9.65 -2.03
C SER A 16 11.97 10.49 -1.35
N GLY A 17 10.69 10.27 -1.70
CA GLY A 17 9.57 10.95 -1.06
C GLY A 17 9.44 10.61 0.43
N ASN A 18 9.61 9.35 0.81
CA ASN A 18 9.59 8.98 2.23
C ASN A 18 10.80 9.54 2.99
N GLU A 19 11.97 9.64 2.38
CA GLU A 19 13.13 10.33 2.96
C GLU A 19 12.85 11.81 3.24
N HIS A 20 12.15 12.51 2.34
CA HIS A 20 11.72 13.88 2.58
C HIS A 20 10.75 13.97 3.76
N PHE A 21 9.75 13.08 3.81
CA PHE A 21 8.77 13.05 4.88
C PHE A 21 9.40 12.73 6.24
N HIS A 22 10.21 11.67 6.31
CA HIS A 22 10.95 11.26 7.52
C HIS A 22 11.80 12.39 8.10
N HIS A 23 12.47 13.15 7.23
CA HIS A 23 13.31 14.28 7.66
C HIS A 23 12.51 15.58 7.89
N LEU A 24 11.18 15.56 7.82
CA LEU A 24 10.29 16.71 7.96
C LEU A 24 10.66 17.87 6.98
N LYS A 25 11.06 17.50 5.76
CA LYS A 25 11.43 18.41 4.67
C LYS A 25 10.65 18.08 3.40
N PRO A 26 9.30 18.04 3.47
CA PRO A 26 8.51 17.73 2.30
C PRO A 26 8.75 18.79 1.22
N VAL A 27 8.86 18.35 0.00
CA VAL A 27 8.99 19.20 -1.18
C VAL A 27 7.60 19.49 -1.75
N HIS A 28 6.63 18.59 -1.48
CA HIS A 28 5.26 18.60 -1.99
C HIS A 28 5.21 19.01 -3.44
N PRO A 29 5.47 18.10 -4.38
CA PRO A 29 5.44 18.45 -5.77
C PRO A 29 4.05 18.97 -6.13
N ASP A 30 4.03 20.18 -6.63
CA ASP A 30 3.00 20.77 -7.48
C ASP A 30 1.53 20.64 -7.05
N VAL A 31 1.15 21.38 -5.98
CA VAL A 31 -0.26 21.64 -5.67
C VAL A 31 -0.60 23.09 -6.09
N ASP A 32 -0.15 23.51 -7.27
CA ASP A 32 -0.55 24.79 -7.83
C ASP A 32 -1.84 24.67 -8.67
N LEU A 33 -2.43 25.81 -8.99
CA LEU A 33 -3.69 25.88 -9.75
C LEU A 33 -3.54 25.31 -11.17
N GLN A 34 -2.37 25.40 -11.77
CA GLN A 34 -2.11 24.88 -13.10
C GLN A 34 -2.08 23.36 -13.09
N HIS A 35 -1.34 22.77 -12.14
CA HIS A 35 -1.29 21.32 -11.95
C HIS A 35 -2.69 20.73 -11.69
N LEU A 36 -3.48 21.34 -10.78
CA LEU A 36 -4.85 20.89 -10.50
C LEU A 36 -5.76 20.97 -11.73
N LYS A 37 -5.63 22.00 -12.57
CA LYS A 37 -6.36 22.11 -13.83
C LYS A 37 -5.94 21.06 -14.86
N GLU A 38 -4.68 20.67 -14.89
CA GLU A 38 -4.19 19.60 -15.77
C GLU A 38 -4.66 18.23 -15.26
N ALA A 39 -4.52 17.97 -13.98
CA ALA A 39 -4.99 16.73 -13.34
C ALA A 39 -6.51 16.54 -13.45
N SER A 40 -7.31 17.64 -13.52
CA SER A 40 -8.76 17.53 -13.70
C SER A 40 -9.19 16.95 -15.06
N LYS A 41 -8.32 16.90 -16.05
CA LYS A 41 -8.61 16.39 -17.40
C LYS A 41 -8.38 14.89 -17.53
N SER A 42 -7.37 14.38 -16.84
CA SER A 42 -6.99 12.95 -16.82
C SER A 42 -6.10 12.66 -15.64
N GLN A 43 -6.07 11.39 -15.19
CA GLN A 43 -5.15 10.94 -14.14
C GLN A 43 -4.06 10.04 -14.73
N HIS A 44 -2.84 10.19 -14.21
CA HIS A 44 -1.68 9.41 -14.64
C HIS A 44 -0.84 8.97 -13.43
N PRO A 45 -1.43 8.19 -12.51
CA PRO A 45 -0.71 7.75 -11.33
C PRO A 45 0.47 6.84 -11.73
N PHE A 46 1.60 7.03 -11.06
CA PHE A 46 2.77 6.18 -11.34
C PHE A 46 2.83 4.90 -10.49
N ALA A 47 2.07 4.85 -9.38
CA ALA A 47 1.99 3.71 -8.48
C ALA A 47 0.59 3.51 -7.90
N VAL A 48 0.25 2.25 -7.61
CA VAL A 48 -0.87 1.88 -6.73
C VAL A 48 -0.33 1.68 -5.33
N ILE A 49 -0.98 2.28 -4.33
CA ILE A 49 -0.70 2.04 -2.91
C ILE A 49 -1.95 1.43 -2.26
N VAL A 50 -1.84 0.19 -1.80
CA VAL A 50 -2.86 -0.47 -0.98
C VAL A 50 -2.45 -0.36 0.46
N CYS A 51 -3.22 0.35 1.30
CA CYS A 51 -2.84 0.60 2.69
C CYS A 51 -4.05 0.67 3.64
N CYS A 52 -3.75 0.82 4.93
CA CYS A 52 -4.78 0.94 5.95
C CYS A 52 -5.54 2.28 5.85
N SER A 53 -6.83 2.25 6.24
CA SER A 53 -7.65 3.45 6.45
C SER A 53 -7.31 4.21 7.73
N ASP A 54 -6.31 3.78 8.51
CA ASP A 54 -5.86 4.46 9.72
C ASP A 54 -5.52 5.93 9.40
N SER A 55 -6.04 6.85 10.23
CA SER A 55 -5.92 8.30 10.00
C SER A 55 -4.47 8.81 10.04
N ARG A 56 -3.56 8.04 10.60
CA ARG A 56 -2.11 8.34 10.67
C ARG A 56 -1.37 7.88 9.41
N VAL A 57 -2.02 7.13 8.53
CA VAL A 57 -1.44 6.56 7.30
C VAL A 57 -2.03 7.31 6.10
N SER A 58 -1.33 8.33 5.63
CA SER A 58 -1.69 9.12 4.45
C SER A 58 -0.62 8.94 3.38
N PRO A 59 -0.83 8.07 2.37
CA PRO A 59 0.21 7.73 1.39
C PRO A 59 0.81 8.93 0.67
N GLU A 60 -0.01 9.91 0.28
CA GLU A 60 0.45 11.09 -0.42
C GLU A 60 1.44 11.90 0.43
N LEU A 61 1.18 12.00 1.75
CA LEU A 61 2.10 12.66 2.68
C LEU A 61 3.34 11.82 2.97
N ILE A 62 3.15 10.51 3.27
CA ILE A 62 4.23 9.59 3.62
C ILE A 62 5.27 9.48 2.49
N PHE A 63 4.81 9.53 1.24
CA PHE A 63 5.67 9.46 0.06
C PHE A 63 5.94 10.81 -0.59
N ASP A 64 5.53 11.93 0.04
CA ASP A 64 5.73 13.30 -0.45
C ASP A 64 5.32 13.44 -1.93
N GLN A 65 4.10 13.01 -2.25
CA GLN A 65 3.56 13.01 -3.60
C GLN A 65 2.39 13.98 -3.75
N GLY A 66 2.19 14.48 -4.97
CA GLY A 66 1.12 15.41 -5.32
C GLY A 66 -0.21 14.76 -5.69
N VAL A 67 -1.19 15.62 -6.00
CA VAL A 67 -2.51 15.18 -6.47
C VAL A 67 -2.37 14.50 -7.84
N GLY A 68 -2.84 13.26 -7.94
CA GLY A 68 -2.83 12.49 -9.19
C GLY A 68 -1.61 11.57 -9.37
N ASP A 69 -0.60 11.63 -8.48
CA ASP A 69 0.61 10.83 -8.56
C ASP A 69 0.40 9.38 -8.11
N LEU A 70 -0.48 9.17 -7.14
CA LEU A 70 -0.75 7.85 -6.57
C LEU A 70 -2.21 7.43 -6.80
N PHE A 71 -2.42 6.16 -7.10
CA PHE A 71 -3.73 5.52 -7.05
C PHE A 71 -3.86 4.79 -5.73
N VAL A 72 -4.67 5.35 -4.80
CA VAL A 72 -4.68 4.90 -3.41
C VAL A 72 -5.93 4.08 -3.11
N ILE A 73 -5.73 2.89 -2.54
CA ILE A 73 -6.79 1.98 -2.07
C ILE A 73 -6.62 1.80 -0.57
N ARG A 74 -7.67 2.14 0.19
CA ARG A 74 -7.62 2.13 1.65
C ARG A 74 -8.77 1.34 2.24
N THR A 75 -8.43 0.35 3.05
CA THR A 75 -9.36 -0.44 3.86
C THR A 75 -8.79 -0.63 5.25
N ALA A 76 -9.62 -0.91 6.27
CA ALA A 76 -9.09 -1.26 7.58
C ALA A 76 -8.19 -2.51 7.48
N GLY A 77 -6.94 -2.40 7.96
CA GLY A 77 -5.96 -3.48 7.86
C GLY A 77 -5.48 -3.78 6.42
N ASN A 78 -5.52 -2.81 5.51
CA ASN A 78 -5.10 -2.97 4.09
C ASN A 78 -5.68 -4.24 3.41
N MET A 79 -6.91 -4.62 3.80
CA MET A 79 -7.57 -5.81 3.25
C MET A 79 -7.90 -5.62 1.77
N ILE A 80 -7.80 -6.71 1.01
CA ILE A 80 -8.09 -6.73 -0.43
C ILE A 80 -9.29 -7.66 -0.65
N GLY A 81 -10.44 -7.08 -0.98
CA GLY A 81 -11.62 -7.79 -1.44
C GLY A 81 -11.79 -7.65 -2.95
N SER A 82 -12.92 -8.10 -3.47
CA SER A 82 -13.22 -8.08 -4.92
C SER A 82 -13.25 -6.67 -5.52
N LEU A 83 -13.72 -5.67 -4.76
CA LEU A 83 -13.79 -4.28 -5.24
C LEU A 83 -12.41 -3.61 -5.25
N GLU A 84 -11.60 -3.88 -4.23
CA GLU A 84 -10.22 -3.42 -4.15
C GLU A 84 -9.40 -4.05 -5.29
N LEU A 85 -9.55 -5.37 -5.49
CA LEU A 85 -8.88 -6.08 -6.58
C LEU A 85 -9.26 -5.50 -7.94
N GLY A 86 -10.55 -5.30 -8.21
CA GLY A 86 -11.03 -4.67 -9.45
C GLY A 86 -10.49 -3.24 -9.63
N SER A 87 -10.36 -2.46 -8.55
CA SER A 87 -9.78 -1.12 -8.60
C SER A 87 -8.27 -1.16 -8.93
N ILE A 88 -7.55 -2.14 -8.41
CA ILE A 88 -6.13 -2.35 -8.71
C ILE A 88 -5.96 -2.76 -10.18
N GLU A 89 -6.78 -3.71 -10.66
CA GLU A 89 -6.78 -4.13 -12.06
C GLU A 89 -7.07 -2.95 -13.01
N TYR A 90 -8.04 -2.09 -12.65
CA TYR A 90 -8.32 -0.88 -13.41
C TYR A 90 -7.10 0.03 -13.53
N ALA A 91 -6.40 0.28 -12.42
CA ALA A 91 -5.20 1.12 -12.43
C ALA A 91 -4.08 0.50 -13.28
N VAL A 92 -3.89 -0.80 -13.22
CA VAL A 92 -2.86 -1.52 -13.99
C VAL A 92 -3.21 -1.59 -15.48
N GLU A 93 -4.46 -1.89 -15.83
CA GLU A 93 -4.87 -2.15 -17.21
C GLU A 93 -5.22 -0.87 -17.96
N HIS A 94 -5.97 0.05 -17.33
CA HIS A 94 -6.48 1.25 -17.99
C HIS A 94 -5.61 2.48 -17.77
N LEU A 95 -4.96 2.61 -16.61
CA LEU A 95 -4.08 3.76 -16.32
C LEU A 95 -2.59 3.46 -16.58
N GLY A 96 -2.24 2.19 -16.84
CA GLY A 96 -0.88 1.79 -17.18
C GLY A 96 0.11 1.83 -16.02
N VAL A 97 -0.39 1.74 -14.78
CA VAL A 97 0.48 1.71 -13.59
C VAL A 97 1.38 0.48 -13.61
N LYS A 98 2.67 0.69 -13.29
CA LYS A 98 3.70 -0.36 -13.33
C LYS A 98 4.27 -0.74 -11.98
N LEU A 99 3.74 -0.19 -10.89
CA LEU A 99 4.15 -0.50 -9.53
C LEU A 99 2.93 -0.59 -8.62
N ILE A 100 2.80 -1.71 -7.90
CA ILE A 100 1.86 -1.89 -6.80
C ILE A 100 2.66 -2.04 -5.51
N VAL A 101 2.26 -1.31 -4.48
CA VAL A 101 2.80 -1.44 -3.11
C VAL A 101 1.65 -1.84 -2.18
N VAL A 102 1.80 -2.97 -1.48
CA VAL A 102 0.92 -3.35 -0.37
C VAL A 102 1.62 -2.95 0.91
N MET A 103 1.06 -1.94 1.61
CA MET A 103 1.69 -1.33 2.77
C MET A 103 0.89 -1.58 4.05
N GLY A 104 1.48 -2.34 4.97
CA GLY A 104 1.07 -2.42 6.36
C GLY A 104 1.65 -1.26 7.18
N HIS A 105 1.24 -1.13 8.42
CA HIS A 105 1.81 -0.14 9.31
C HIS A 105 1.88 -0.65 10.75
N GLU A 106 2.80 -0.11 11.50
CA GLU A 106 2.96 -0.37 12.92
C GLU A 106 1.67 -0.11 13.69
N ASN A 107 1.42 -0.92 14.73
CA ASN A 107 0.25 -0.76 15.62
C ASN A 107 -1.09 -0.65 14.87
N CYS A 108 -1.28 -1.45 13.81
CA CYS A 108 -2.52 -1.47 13.05
C CYS A 108 -3.69 -1.93 13.91
N GLY A 109 -4.73 -1.07 14.02
CA GLY A 109 -5.90 -1.35 14.88
C GLY A 109 -6.65 -2.63 14.50
N ALA A 110 -6.81 -2.91 13.21
CA ALA A 110 -7.49 -4.13 12.75
C ALA A 110 -6.70 -5.41 13.13
N ILE A 111 -5.37 -5.38 12.94
CA ILE A 111 -4.50 -6.49 13.31
C ILE A 111 -4.44 -6.65 14.84
N LYS A 112 -4.40 -5.53 15.56
CA LYS A 112 -4.42 -5.54 17.04
C LYS A 112 -5.69 -6.18 17.59
N ALA A 113 -6.86 -5.77 17.11
CA ALA A 113 -8.14 -6.34 17.52
C ALA A 113 -8.20 -7.86 17.24
N PHE A 114 -7.65 -8.31 16.11
CA PHE A 114 -7.52 -9.74 15.81
C PHE A 114 -6.60 -10.46 16.79
N VAL A 115 -5.41 -9.92 17.09
CA VAL A 115 -4.41 -10.54 17.97
C VAL A 115 -4.90 -10.62 19.42
N GLU A 116 -5.60 -9.58 19.89
CA GLU A 116 -6.17 -9.49 21.24
C GLU A 116 -7.47 -10.32 21.40
N GLY A 117 -8.03 -10.81 20.28
CA GLY A 117 -9.24 -11.62 20.30
C GLY A 117 -10.49 -10.83 20.70
N GLU A 118 -10.53 -9.55 20.37
CA GLU A 118 -11.66 -8.67 20.70
C GLU A 118 -12.96 -9.13 20.01
N GLU A 119 -14.09 -8.91 20.68
CA GLU A 119 -15.40 -9.09 20.06
C GLU A 119 -15.57 -8.09 18.91
N ALA A 120 -15.94 -8.61 17.75
CA ALA A 120 -16.09 -7.82 16.53
C ALA A 120 -17.58 -7.71 16.14
N PRO A 121 -18.29 -6.64 16.57
CA PRO A 121 -19.67 -6.45 16.21
C PRO A 121 -19.84 -6.04 14.75
N GLY A 122 -20.99 -6.38 14.16
CA GLY A 122 -21.35 -6.00 12.78
C GLY A 122 -20.31 -6.42 11.76
N HIS A 123 -20.02 -5.55 10.81
CA HIS A 123 -19.06 -5.81 9.72
C HIS A 123 -17.59 -5.74 10.14
N ILE A 124 -17.26 -5.33 11.36
CA ILE A 124 -15.90 -5.47 11.89
C ILE A 124 -15.53 -6.97 11.93
N LYS A 125 -16.52 -7.82 12.17
CA LYS A 125 -16.36 -9.27 12.15
C LYS A 125 -15.82 -9.79 10.82
N ASP A 126 -16.23 -9.21 9.69
CA ASP A 126 -15.78 -9.64 8.36
C ASP A 126 -14.26 -9.41 8.19
N ILE A 127 -13.73 -8.31 8.75
CA ILE A 127 -12.28 -8.01 8.78
C ILE A 127 -11.54 -9.06 9.61
N ILE A 128 -12.03 -9.32 10.82
CA ILE A 128 -11.41 -10.28 11.74
C ILE A 128 -11.45 -11.71 11.16
N ASP A 129 -12.56 -12.10 10.55
CA ASP A 129 -12.71 -13.41 9.93
C ASP A 129 -11.81 -13.57 8.69
N SER A 130 -11.61 -12.50 7.93
CA SER A 130 -10.65 -12.49 6.83
C SER A 130 -9.22 -12.74 7.35
N LEU A 131 -8.78 -12.01 8.37
CA LEU A 131 -7.47 -12.21 9.02
C LEU A 131 -7.31 -13.64 9.56
N LYS A 132 -8.37 -14.21 10.18
CA LYS A 132 -8.38 -15.63 10.59
C LYS A 132 -8.21 -16.60 9.42
N GLY A 133 -8.62 -16.20 8.23
CA GLY A 133 -8.48 -16.99 7.00
C GLY A 133 -7.05 -17.10 6.49
N GLU A 134 -6.20 -16.12 6.77
CA GLU A 134 -4.86 -15.97 6.20
C GLU A 134 -3.89 -17.07 6.67
N SER A 135 -3.32 -17.82 5.73
CA SER A 135 -2.35 -18.88 6.02
C SER A 135 -1.05 -18.33 6.60
N GLU A 136 -0.66 -17.14 6.20
CA GLU A 136 0.54 -16.44 6.62
C GLU A 136 0.45 -16.07 8.11
N ILE A 137 -0.70 -15.55 8.55
CA ILE A 137 -0.98 -15.23 9.96
C ILE A 137 -1.09 -16.51 10.81
N LYS A 138 -1.73 -17.55 10.28
CA LYS A 138 -1.86 -18.84 10.98
C LYS A 138 -0.51 -19.51 11.30
N ALA A 139 0.51 -19.24 10.51
CA ALA A 139 1.85 -19.76 10.73
C ALA A 139 2.57 -19.11 11.93
N ILE A 140 2.07 -17.96 12.44
CA ILE A 140 2.69 -17.24 13.55
C ILE A 140 2.22 -17.85 14.90
N PRO A 141 3.15 -18.29 15.77
CA PRO A 141 2.80 -18.84 17.08
C PRO A 141 1.99 -17.85 17.93
N LEU A 142 0.98 -18.35 18.66
CA LEU A 142 0.19 -17.51 19.58
C LEU A 142 1.05 -16.92 20.72
N THR A 143 2.16 -17.57 21.04
CA THR A 143 3.09 -17.19 22.12
C THR A 143 4.20 -16.25 21.63
N ASP A 144 4.19 -15.87 20.36
CA ASP A 144 5.20 -14.95 19.83
C ASP A 144 5.12 -13.60 20.53
N LYS A 145 6.25 -13.11 21.02
CA LYS A 145 6.33 -11.82 21.75
C LYS A 145 6.08 -10.61 20.85
N ASN A 146 6.38 -10.76 19.57
CA ASN A 146 6.20 -9.71 18.55
C ASN A 146 4.99 -9.99 17.66
N ARG A 147 4.04 -10.81 18.14
CA ARG A 147 2.93 -11.33 17.35
C ARG A 147 2.17 -10.24 16.56
N LEU A 148 1.95 -9.07 17.14
CA LEU A 148 1.26 -7.96 16.46
C LEU A 148 2.03 -7.55 15.20
N GLU A 149 3.32 -7.31 15.32
CA GLU A 149 4.19 -6.89 14.22
C GLU A 149 4.32 -7.99 13.16
N GLU A 150 4.54 -9.24 13.59
CA GLU A 150 4.61 -10.38 12.68
C GLU A 150 3.29 -10.56 11.90
N CYS A 151 2.14 -10.34 12.53
CA CYS A 151 0.84 -10.38 11.86
C CYS A 151 0.67 -9.21 10.86
N VAL A 152 1.19 -8.03 11.14
CA VAL A 152 1.20 -6.92 10.16
C VAL A 152 1.99 -7.33 8.92
N ILE A 153 3.18 -7.87 9.10
CA ILE A 153 4.04 -8.33 7.98
C ILE A 153 3.37 -9.48 7.22
N ALA A 154 2.80 -10.44 7.92
CA ALA A 154 2.10 -11.58 7.32
C ALA A 154 0.89 -11.15 6.48
N ASN A 155 0.09 -10.20 6.96
CA ASN A 155 -1.03 -9.65 6.21
C ASN A 155 -0.58 -8.93 4.92
N VAL A 156 0.54 -8.20 4.95
CA VAL A 156 1.16 -7.65 3.73
C VAL A 156 1.52 -8.76 2.74
N GLN A 157 2.15 -9.84 3.21
CA GLN A 157 2.51 -10.98 2.36
C GLN A 157 1.27 -11.69 1.81
N HIS A 158 0.21 -11.80 2.62
CA HIS A 158 -1.07 -12.33 2.17
C HIS A 158 -1.66 -11.49 1.03
N GLY A 159 -1.71 -10.16 1.16
CA GLY A 159 -2.18 -9.27 0.10
C GLY A 159 -1.38 -9.40 -1.20
N ILE A 160 -0.04 -9.51 -1.11
CA ILE A 160 0.82 -9.79 -2.27
C ILE A 160 0.43 -11.13 -2.93
N LYS A 161 0.23 -12.18 -2.14
CA LYS A 161 -0.18 -13.49 -2.65
C LYS A 161 -1.55 -13.44 -3.31
N GLN A 162 -2.53 -12.76 -2.70
CA GLN A 162 -3.87 -12.57 -3.29
C GLN A 162 -3.77 -11.92 -4.67
N LEU A 163 -3.03 -10.82 -4.81
CA LEU A 163 -2.84 -10.13 -6.07
C LEU A 163 -2.24 -11.04 -7.15
N LYS A 164 -1.28 -11.87 -6.80
CA LYS A 164 -0.64 -12.83 -7.72
C LYS A 164 -1.54 -13.98 -8.13
N THR A 165 -2.42 -14.44 -7.23
CA THR A 165 -3.17 -15.69 -7.43
C THR A 165 -4.63 -15.49 -7.82
N GLN A 166 -5.22 -14.34 -7.50
CA GLN A 166 -6.64 -14.06 -7.75
C GLN A 166 -6.88 -13.15 -8.95
N SER A 167 -5.83 -12.52 -9.50
CA SER A 167 -5.92 -11.67 -10.69
C SER A 167 -5.05 -12.21 -11.82
N ASN A 168 -5.68 -12.66 -12.89
CA ASN A 168 -4.98 -13.06 -14.11
C ASN A 168 -4.27 -11.87 -14.77
N ILE A 169 -4.87 -10.68 -14.73
CA ILE A 169 -4.30 -9.44 -15.30
C ILE A 169 -2.97 -9.12 -14.61
N ILE A 170 -2.98 -9.10 -13.27
CA ILE A 170 -1.78 -8.80 -12.48
C ILE A 170 -0.74 -9.90 -12.67
N HIS A 171 -1.16 -11.17 -12.60
CA HIS A 171 -0.26 -12.32 -12.78
C HIS A 171 0.49 -12.25 -14.11
N GLU A 172 -0.22 -12.08 -15.23
CA GLU A 172 0.39 -12.02 -16.55
C GLU A 172 1.38 -10.86 -16.71
N LYS A 173 1.05 -9.67 -16.15
CA LYS A 173 1.95 -8.51 -16.23
C LYS A 173 3.21 -8.68 -15.37
N LEU A 174 3.09 -9.35 -14.21
CA LEU A 174 4.24 -9.71 -13.39
C LEU A 174 5.16 -10.70 -14.13
N GLU A 175 4.62 -11.75 -14.75
CA GLU A 175 5.39 -12.72 -15.52
C GLU A 175 6.10 -12.10 -16.74
N LYS A 176 5.49 -11.11 -17.39
CA LYS A 176 6.09 -10.35 -18.48
C LYS A 176 7.12 -9.30 -18.01
N GLY A 177 7.27 -9.08 -16.72
CA GLY A 177 8.12 -8.03 -16.16
C GLY A 177 7.62 -6.60 -16.43
N GLU A 178 6.36 -6.44 -16.80
CA GLU A 178 5.72 -5.16 -17.09
C GLU A 178 5.19 -4.47 -15.82
N LEU A 179 5.00 -5.22 -14.74
CA LEU A 179 4.50 -4.77 -13.45
C LEU A 179 5.44 -5.22 -12.33
N LYS A 180 5.58 -4.39 -11.31
CA LYS A 180 6.27 -4.74 -10.06
C LYS A 180 5.27 -4.74 -8.91
N LEU A 181 5.42 -5.70 -8.00
CA LEU A 181 4.61 -5.84 -6.79
C LEU A 181 5.53 -5.96 -5.58
N ILE A 182 5.38 -5.05 -4.62
CA ILE A 182 6.28 -4.90 -3.47
C ILE A 182 5.44 -4.80 -2.20
N GLY A 183 5.90 -5.42 -1.12
CA GLY A 183 5.39 -5.17 0.22
C GLY A 183 6.12 -4.02 0.89
N ALA A 184 5.45 -3.33 1.78
CA ALA A 184 6.04 -2.28 2.60
C ALA A 184 5.45 -2.28 4.01
N ARG A 185 6.20 -1.74 4.96
CA ARG A 185 5.75 -1.46 6.33
C ARG A 185 6.11 -0.03 6.70
N TYR A 186 5.12 0.73 7.10
CA TYR A 186 5.29 2.09 7.61
C TYR A 186 5.41 2.08 9.13
N ASP A 187 6.45 2.70 9.64
CA ASP A 187 6.72 2.89 11.05
C ASP A 187 6.08 4.20 11.54
N LEU A 188 5.33 4.14 12.65
CA LEU A 188 4.64 5.30 13.22
C LEU A 188 5.51 6.11 14.19
N ASP A 189 6.63 5.54 14.63
CA ASP A 189 7.52 6.18 15.59
C ASP A 189 8.57 7.05 14.89
N ASP A 190 9.18 6.50 13.83
CA ASP A 190 10.22 7.20 13.08
C ASP A 190 9.81 7.66 11.67
N PHE A 191 8.57 7.34 11.24
CA PHE A 191 7.99 7.75 9.96
C PHE A 191 8.66 7.16 8.72
N THR A 192 9.47 6.12 8.87
CA THR A 192 10.12 5.44 7.75
C THR A 192 9.23 4.37 7.11
N VAL A 193 9.46 4.12 5.82
CA VAL A 193 8.88 3.00 5.10
C VAL A 193 9.96 1.98 4.75
N SER A 194 9.83 0.79 5.32
CA SER A 194 10.68 -0.35 4.98
C SER A 194 10.03 -1.17 3.87
N PHE A 195 10.71 -1.32 2.73
CA PHE A 195 10.24 -2.12 1.61
C PHE A 195 10.77 -3.55 1.69
N THR A 196 9.93 -4.54 1.36
CA THR A 196 10.39 -5.92 1.18
C THR A 196 11.24 -6.03 -0.09
N LYS A 197 12.12 -7.03 -0.15
CA LYS A 197 12.88 -7.29 -1.38
C LYS A 197 11.92 -7.51 -2.54
N GLN A 198 12.23 -6.88 -3.68
CA GLN A 198 11.48 -7.08 -4.93
C GLN A 198 11.55 -8.57 -5.31
N GLN A 199 10.40 -9.16 -5.52
CA GLN A 199 10.26 -10.53 -6.03
C GLN A 199 9.94 -10.49 -7.51
#